data_7bfd2a151ec873df3d0c6f81ba64418e
#
_entry.id   7bfd2a151ec873df3d0c6f81ba64418e
#
_cell.length_a   1.000
_cell.length_b   1.000
_cell.length_c   1.000
_cell.angle_alpha   90.00
_cell.angle_beta   90.00
_cell.angle_gamma   90.00
#
_symmetry.space_group_name_H-M   'P 1'
#
loop_
_entity.id
_entity.type
_entity.pdbx_description
1 polymer ?
#
loop_
_entity_poly.entity_id
_entity_poly.type
_entity_poly.pdbx_seq_one_letter_code
_entity_poly.pdbx_strand_id
1 'polypeptide(L)'
;MVELRTQEQQLLSALQSKSGGSTVEELIEVTKLQDTAIMRTALTLQEKNLVTIHANYQNNVKLTVEGEQYAENGLPERKLVQAVMALNGKTDLKRAAEQAGIKEQIVQIALGWAIRKKWAIYNSKENILQAEDVPVYGCDETLLNFLGDKHHHLANIEELSDDLKDVAEQLKKRKLLTIEPKTSRTVQLTEEGKNVTKQAITAPVEITRLTPELIITAKWKNAKLQKYNIEAPVAKNWPGKKHPYLQFLDQVRAKLVQLGFQEMTGTAVETCFFNFDALYVPQDHPAREESDIYYTKDPVQGDLCKPETVEHVKQTHENGWKTGSTGWGYKYSLESARRLILRGHGTCLSARTLESHDFTVPSRHFSIARVYRPEITDKTHLSEFNQVEGIIIDQNLTLKDLLGVLGKFAKEIAGADKVRFKPDYFPFTEPSVELSAYKEGYGWVEFGGSGIFRPEVTLPLGVKVPVIAWGLGVDRLFMMRAGLSDIREIFSQDLDWLRKKEVT
;
A
#
# COMPACT_ATOMS: atom_id res chain seq x y z
N MET A 1 26.67 49.89 1.88
CA MET A 1 27.28 48.85 1.04
C MET A 1 26.46 47.54 1.26
N VAL A 2 25.99 46.94 0.17
CA VAL A 2 25.27 45.67 0.29
C VAL A 2 26.26 44.54 0.62
N GLU A 3 26.06 43.86 1.74
CA GLU A 3 26.89 42.68 2.09
C GLU A 3 26.55 41.53 1.15
N LEU A 4 27.55 41.06 0.39
CA LEU A 4 27.43 39.96 -0.54
C LEU A 4 28.28 38.77 -0.09
N ARG A 5 27.68 37.56 -0.19
CA ARG A 5 28.35 36.28 0.04
C ARG A 5 29.23 35.90 -1.14
N THR A 6 30.18 35.02 -0.95
CA THR A 6 31.09 34.53 -2.01
C THR A 6 30.33 34.02 -3.25
N GLN A 7 29.28 33.23 -3.10
CA GLN A 7 28.48 32.72 -4.21
C GLN A 7 27.66 33.84 -4.90
N GLU A 8 27.14 34.81 -4.14
CA GLU A 8 26.45 35.98 -4.69
C GLU A 8 27.37 36.83 -5.56
N GLN A 9 28.62 37.00 -5.13
CA GLN A 9 29.63 37.71 -5.90
C GLN A 9 30.03 36.95 -7.15
N GLN A 10 30.20 35.62 -7.07
CA GLN A 10 30.49 34.79 -8.23
C GLN A 10 29.37 34.87 -9.25
N LEU A 11 28.11 34.81 -8.81
CA LEU A 11 26.95 34.88 -9.70
C LEU A 11 26.83 36.30 -10.36
N LEU A 12 26.99 37.37 -9.58
CA LEU A 12 26.97 38.73 -10.11
C LEU A 12 28.12 38.98 -11.13
N SER A 13 29.32 38.47 -10.84
CA SER A 13 30.45 38.55 -11.78
C SER A 13 30.21 37.78 -13.07
N ALA A 14 29.60 36.57 -12.96
CA ALA A 14 29.22 35.77 -14.12
C ALA A 14 28.15 36.47 -14.98
N LEU A 15 27.13 37.05 -14.35
CA LEU A 15 26.11 37.84 -15.06
C LEU A 15 26.67 39.07 -15.75
N GLN A 16 27.62 39.76 -15.11
CA GLN A 16 28.30 40.91 -15.72
C GLN A 16 29.10 40.51 -16.96
N SER A 17 29.80 39.37 -16.94
CA SER A 17 30.56 38.85 -18.08
C SER A 17 29.68 38.47 -19.26
N LYS A 18 28.39 38.20 -19.02
CA LYS A 18 27.36 37.82 -20.02
C LYS A 18 26.43 38.99 -20.38
N SER A 19 26.92 40.22 -20.35
CA SER A 19 26.15 41.41 -20.70
C SER A 19 24.91 41.70 -19.83
N GLY A 20 24.87 41.13 -18.62
CA GLY A 20 23.86 41.44 -17.62
C GLY A 20 22.69 40.45 -17.54
N GLY A 21 22.64 39.42 -18.40
CA GLY A 21 21.60 38.39 -18.36
C GLY A 21 22.10 37.06 -18.90
N SER A 22 21.64 35.93 -18.32
CA SER A 22 22.02 34.60 -18.79
C SER A 22 21.03 33.54 -18.29
N THR A 23 20.95 32.43 -19.00
CA THR A 23 20.18 31.27 -18.54
C THR A 23 20.88 30.56 -17.39
N VAL A 24 20.12 29.81 -16.63
CA VAL A 24 20.70 29.04 -15.50
C VAL A 24 21.73 28.01 -16.00
N GLU A 25 21.49 27.40 -17.14
CA GLU A 25 22.41 26.47 -17.80
C GLU A 25 23.77 27.09 -18.11
N GLU A 26 23.76 28.29 -18.73
CA GLU A 26 24.98 29.03 -19.02
C GLU A 26 25.72 29.48 -17.76
N LEU A 27 24.97 29.83 -16.71
CA LEU A 27 25.54 30.18 -15.41
C LEU A 27 26.21 28.98 -14.71
N ILE A 28 25.70 27.77 -14.90
CA ILE A 28 26.34 26.53 -14.42
C ILE A 28 27.74 26.36 -15.09
N GLU A 29 27.80 26.58 -16.40
CA GLU A 29 29.06 26.45 -17.15
C GLU A 29 30.13 27.43 -16.68
N VAL A 30 29.75 28.71 -16.43
CA VAL A 30 30.66 29.76 -16.04
C VAL A 30 31.08 29.69 -14.58
N THR A 31 30.10 29.44 -13.67
CA THR A 31 30.36 29.46 -12.22
C THR A 31 30.81 28.13 -11.66
N LYS A 32 30.61 27.03 -12.38
CA LYS A 32 30.80 25.63 -11.90
C LYS A 32 29.94 25.26 -10.68
N LEU A 33 28.92 26.05 -10.39
CA LEU A 33 27.96 25.77 -9.32
C LEU A 33 26.83 24.87 -9.84
N GLN A 34 26.23 24.11 -8.93
CA GLN A 34 25.04 23.31 -9.27
C GLN A 34 23.81 24.20 -9.46
N ASP A 35 22.82 23.74 -10.25
CA ASP A 35 21.57 24.44 -10.53
C ASP A 35 20.89 24.94 -9.23
N THR A 36 20.76 24.08 -8.23
CA THR A 36 20.14 24.42 -6.94
C THR A 36 20.90 25.56 -6.20
N ALA A 37 22.21 25.60 -6.32
CA ALA A 37 23.03 26.65 -5.71
C ALA A 37 22.87 27.99 -6.44
N ILE A 38 22.82 27.97 -7.79
CA ILE A 38 22.60 29.16 -8.62
C ILE A 38 21.22 29.74 -8.33
N MET A 39 20.17 28.90 -8.33
CA MET A 39 18.81 29.35 -8.07
C MET A 39 18.63 29.94 -6.67
N ARG A 40 19.19 29.28 -5.66
CA ARG A 40 19.19 29.80 -4.28
C ARG A 40 19.89 31.14 -4.17
N THR A 41 21.03 31.26 -4.83
CA THR A 41 21.80 32.51 -4.83
C THR A 41 21.07 33.61 -5.59
N ALA A 42 20.47 33.30 -6.74
CA ALA A 42 19.66 34.22 -7.53
C ALA A 42 18.45 34.75 -6.74
N LEU A 43 17.73 33.87 -6.02
CA LEU A 43 16.61 34.27 -5.16
C LEU A 43 17.06 35.25 -4.05
N THR A 44 18.20 34.95 -3.38
CA THR A 44 18.74 35.87 -2.38
C THR A 44 19.16 37.22 -2.98
N LEU A 45 19.70 37.21 -4.18
CA LEU A 45 20.03 38.46 -4.91
C LEU A 45 18.79 39.23 -5.37
N GLN A 46 17.71 38.51 -5.70
CA GLN A 46 16.43 39.11 -6.04
C GLN A 46 15.79 39.81 -4.84
N GLU A 47 15.83 39.17 -3.65
CA GLU A 47 15.42 39.82 -2.40
C GLU A 47 16.18 41.08 -2.08
N LYS A 48 17.44 41.16 -2.54
CA LYS A 48 18.31 42.37 -2.43
C LYS A 48 18.12 43.36 -3.59
N ASN A 49 17.16 43.10 -4.49
CA ASN A 49 16.89 43.90 -5.73
C ASN A 49 18.09 44.02 -6.69
N LEU A 50 19.02 43.06 -6.67
CA LEU A 50 20.21 43.10 -7.53
C LEU A 50 20.03 42.32 -8.83
N VAL A 51 19.11 41.38 -8.87
CA VAL A 51 18.74 40.59 -10.05
C VAL A 51 17.22 40.42 -10.18
N THR A 52 16.76 40.10 -11.38
CA THR A 52 15.41 39.62 -11.66
C THR A 52 15.47 38.23 -12.25
N ILE A 53 14.51 37.39 -11.91
CA ILE A 53 14.41 36.03 -12.44
C ILE A 53 13.15 35.92 -13.28
N HIS A 54 13.33 35.56 -14.56
CA HIS A 54 12.23 35.32 -15.50
C HIS A 54 12.14 33.81 -15.77
N ALA A 55 10.98 33.23 -15.51
CA ALA A 55 10.70 31.84 -15.85
C ALA A 55 9.96 31.79 -17.19
N ASN A 56 10.51 31.06 -18.14
CA ASN A 56 9.87 30.80 -19.43
C ASN A 56 9.41 29.35 -19.45
N TYR A 57 8.10 29.13 -19.58
CA TYR A 57 7.47 27.83 -19.64
C TYR A 57 7.28 27.45 -21.10
N GLN A 58 7.81 26.32 -21.49
CA GLN A 58 7.66 25.77 -22.84
C GLN A 58 7.15 24.35 -22.73
N ASN A 59 6.25 23.98 -23.61
CA ASN A 59 5.75 22.61 -23.72
C ASN A 59 6.40 21.96 -24.96
N ASN A 60 7.34 21.08 -24.71
CA ASN A 60 8.05 20.38 -25.77
C ASN A 60 7.30 19.11 -26.18
N VAL A 61 7.13 18.93 -27.46
CA VAL A 61 6.53 17.75 -28.08
C VAL A 61 7.64 16.80 -28.51
N LYS A 62 7.51 15.53 -28.12
CA LYS A 62 8.46 14.46 -28.46
C LYS A 62 7.70 13.21 -28.90
N LEU A 63 8.21 12.51 -29.91
CA LEU A 63 7.66 11.21 -30.32
C LEU A 63 7.92 10.14 -29.26
N THR A 64 6.97 9.22 -29.11
CA THR A 64 7.19 7.96 -28.42
C THR A 64 7.88 6.96 -29.36
N VAL A 65 8.40 5.83 -28.84
CA VAL A 65 9.00 4.77 -29.65
C VAL A 65 8.05 4.29 -30.77
N GLU A 66 6.75 4.20 -30.48
CA GLU A 66 5.74 3.84 -31.49
C GLU A 66 5.52 4.97 -32.49
N GLY A 67 5.54 6.23 -32.03
CA GLY A 67 5.49 7.41 -32.89
C GLY A 67 6.66 7.50 -33.85
N GLU A 68 7.88 7.21 -33.41
CA GLU A 68 9.07 7.15 -34.23
C GLU A 68 8.95 6.07 -35.32
N GLN A 69 8.47 4.88 -34.97
CA GLN A 69 8.22 3.80 -35.94
C GLN A 69 7.19 4.20 -37.00
N TYR A 70 6.15 4.95 -36.64
CA TYR A 70 5.15 5.40 -37.60
C TYR A 70 5.60 6.63 -38.40
N ALA A 71 6.49 7.45 -37.89
CA ALA A 71 7.13 8.50 -38.67
C ALA A 71 8.01 7.93 -39.79
N GLU A 72 8.78 6.84 -39.50
CA GLU A 72 9.63 6.19 -40.49
C GLU A 72 8.85 5.32 -41.48
N ASN A 73 7.89 4.56 -40.97
CA ASN A 73 7.23 3.51 -41.74
C ASN A 73 5.84 3.85 -42.23
N GLY A 74 5.29 5.03 -41.87
CA GLY A 74 3.92 5.45 -42.16
C GLY A 74 2.88 4.84 -41.19
N LEU A 75 1.74 5.53 -41.08
CA LEU A 75 0.64 5.13 -40.21
C LEU A 75 0.00 3.82 -40.66
N PRO A 76 -0.42 2.94 -39.76
CA PRO A 76 -1.02 1.63 -40.10
C PRO A 76 -2.31 1.77 -40.91
N GLU A 77 -3.13 2.79 -40.67
CA GLU A 77 -4.34 3.07 -41.45
C GLU A 77 -4.02 3.44 -42.92
N ARG A 78 -2.90 4.14 -43.17
CA ARG A 78 -2.46 4.43 -44.55
C ARG A 78 -2.00 3.16 -45.25
N LYS A 79 -1.18 2.33 -44.60
CA LYS A 79 -0.74 1.05 -45.17
C LYS A 79 -1.93 0.15 -45.51
N LEU A 80 -2.94 0.14 -44.65
CA LEU A 80 -4.15 -0.64 -44.89
C LEU A 80 -4.90 -0.16 -46.13
N VAL A 81 -5.07 1.14 -46.31
CA VAL A 81 -5.75 1.73 -47.48
C VAL A 81 -4.92 1.50 -48.74
N GLN A 82 -3.60 1.68 -48.70
CA GLN A 82 -2.71 1.38 -49.83
C GLN A 82 -2.79 -0.08 -50.24
N ALA A 83 -2.86 -1.01 -49.28
CA ALA A 83 -3.01 -2.42 -49.59
C ALA A 83 -4.38 -2.74 -50.25
N VAL A 84 -5.45 -2.09 -49.79
CA VAL A 84 -6.79 -2.22 -50.45
C VAL A 84 -6.73 -1.71 -51.90
N MET A 85 -6.08 -0.57 -52.13
CA MET A 85 -5.95 -0.03 -53.49
C MET A 85 -5.08 -0.95 -54.39
N ALA A 86 -4.00 -1.53 -53.86
CA ALA A 86 -3.21 -2.53 -54.59
C ALA A 86 -3.97 -3.82 -54.93
N LEU A 87 -5.07 -4.08 -54.22
CA LEU A 87 -6.01 -5.20 -54.44
C LEU A 87 -7.28 -4.77 -55.19
N ASN A 88 -7.17 -3.79 -56.08
CA ASN A 88 -8.23 -3.27 -56.92
C ASN A 88 -9.37 -2.54 -56.16
N GLY A 89 -9.06 -1.91 -55.04
CA GLY A 89 -9.95 -1.03 -54.30
C GLY A 89 -11.03 -1.74 -53.45
N LYS A 90 -11.13 -3.07 -53.47
CA LYS A 90 -12.10 -3.84 -52.68
C LYS A 90 -11.53 -5.22 -52.32
N THR A 91 -11.49 -5.53 -51.04
CA THR A 91 -10.97 -6.85 -50.55
C THR A 91 -11.48 -7.15 -49.15
N ASP A 92 -11.28 -8.39 -48.68
CA ASP A 92 -11.55 -8.71 -47.26
C ASP A 92 -10.47 -8.13 -46.32
N LEU A 93 -10.89 -7.86 -45.09
CA LEU A 93 -10.01 -7.18 -44.11
C LEU A 93 -8.73 -7.97 -43.80
N LYS A 94 -8.83 -9.31 -43.77
CA LYS A 94 -7.67 -10.15 -43.43
C LYS A 94 -6.61 -10.09 -44.52
N ARG A 95 -7.06 -10.19 -45.78
CA ARG A 95 -6.16 -10.12 -46.95
C ARG A 95 -5.53 -8.73 -47.10
N ALA A 96 -6.31 -7.67 -46.81
CA ALA A 96 -5.78 -6.30 -46.78
C ALA A 96 -4.68 -6.14 -45.71
N ALA A 97 -4.88 -6.69 -44.52
CA ALA A 97 -3.93 -6.62 -43.41
C ALA A 97 -2.65 -7.43 -43.70
N GLU A 98 -2.77 -8.60 -44.28
CA GLU A 98 -1.62 -9.42 -44.73
C GLU A 98 -0.80 -8.68 -45.77
N GLN A 99 -1.46 -8.11 -46.80
CA GLN A 99 -0.79 -7.32 -47.83
C GLN A 99 -0.14 -6.04 -47.30
N ALA A 100 -0.74 -5.40 -46.30
CA ALA A 100 -0.19 -4.22 -45.63
C ALA A 100 0.95 -4.55 -44.66
N GLY A 101 1.18 -5.82 -44.32
CA GLY A 101 2.17 -6.22 -43.32
C GLY A 101 1.86 -5.74 -41.91
N ILE A 102 0.56 -5.63 -41.57
CA ILE A 102 0.09 -5.13 -40.26
C ILE A 102 -0.15 -6.29 -39.32
N LYS A 103 0.38 -6.20 -38.08
CA LYS A 103 0.16 -7.21 -37.04
C LYS A 103 -1.32 -7.29 -36.67
N GLU A 104 -1.84 -8.48 -36.44
CA GLU A 104 -3.24 -8.75 -36.15
C GLU A 104 -3.83 -7.86 -35.03
N GLN A 105 -3.04 -7.56 -34.01
CA GLN A 105 -3.42 -6.69 -32.87
C GLN A 105 -3.69 -5.23 -33.25
N ILE A 106 -3.11 -4.76 -34.38
CA ILE A 106 -3.21 -3.37 -34.83
C ILE A 106 -4.26 -3.19 -35.94
N VAL A 107 -4.71 -4.28 -36.55
CA VAL A 107 -5.65 -4.24 -37.68
C VAL A 107 -6.95 -3.51 -37.35
N GLN A 108 -7.53 -3.79 -36.18
CA GLN A 108 -8.77 -3.14 -35.75
C GLN A 108 -8.58 -1.63 -35.50
N ILE A 109 -7.41 -1.25 -34.98
CA ILE A 109 -7.05 0.16 -34.76
C ILE A 109 -6.88 0.87 -36.12
N ALA A 110 -6.15 0.25 -37.04
CA ALA A 110 -5.95 0.76 -38.40
C ALA A 110 -7.28 0.94 -39.14
N LEU A 111 -8.15 -0.08 -39.07
CA LEU A 111 -9.50 -0.02 -39.65
C LEU A 111 -10.32 1.13 -39.06
N GLY A 112 -10.37 1.24 -37.74
CA GLY A 112 -11.10 2.30 -37.05
C GLY A 112 -10.65 3.70 -37.46
N TRP A 113 -9.35 3.91 -37.63
CA TRP A 113 -8.81 5.20 -38.09
C TRP A 113 -9.04 5.43 -39.58
N ALA A 114 -8.92 4.41 -40.44
CA ALA A 114 -9.24 4.51 -41.88
C ALA A 114 -10.69 4.94 -42.11
N ILE A 115 -11.64 4.37 -41.36
CA ILE A 115 -13.06 4.73 -41.42
C ILE A 115 -13.28 6.16 -40.87
N ARG A 116 -12.68 6.49 -39.73
CA ARG A 116 -12.83 7.80 -39.08
C ARG A 116 -12.31 8.95 -39.95
N LYS A 117 -11.20 8.70 -40.67
CA LYS A 117 -10.63 9.64 -41.64
C LYS A 117 -11.38 9.64 -42.98
N LYS A 118 -12.40 8.81 -43.12
CA LYS A 118 -13.15 8.61 -44.37
C LYS A 118 -12.28 8.14 -45.55
N TRP A 119 -11.24 7.39 -45.28
CA TRP A 119 -10.32 6.84 -46.28
C TRP A 119 -10.77 5.48 -46.80
N ALA A 120 -11.65 4.81 -46.07
CA ALA A 120 -12.19 3.52 -46.46
C ALA A 120 -13.60 3.31 -45.89
N ILE A 121 -14.38 2.48 -46.56
CA ILE A 121 -15.72 2.04 -46.14
C ILE A 121 -15.61 0.53 -45.82
N TYR A 122 -16.12 0.15 -44.63
CA TYR A 122 -16.13 -1.24 -44.22
C TYR A 122 -17.55 -1.78 -44.06
N ASN A 123 -17.85 -2.86 -44.82
CA ASN A 123 -19.08 -3.60 -44.67
C ASN A 123 -18.87 -4.80 -43.72
N SER A 124 -19.37 -4.66 -42.50
CA SER A 124 -19.18 -5.68 -41.44
C SER A 124 -19.93 -7.00 -41.74
N LYS A 125 -21.01 -6.98 -42.53
CA LYS A 125 -21.78 -8.20 -42.88
C LYS A 125 -21.01 -9.09 -43.88
N GLU A 126 -20.30 -8.48 -44.79
CA GLU A 126 -19.57 -9.18 -45.84
C GLU A 126 -18.05 -9.27 -45.54
N ASN A 127 -17.60 -8.64 -44.45
CA ASN A 127 -16.17 -8.49 -44.08
C ASN A 127 -15.33 -7.83 -45.18
N ILE A 128 -15.92 -6.90 -45.95
CA ILE A 128 -15.28 -6.25 -47.10
C ILE A 128 -14.88 -4.84 -46.75
N LEU A 129 -13.60 -4.50 -47.03
CA LEU A 129 -13.04 -3.17 -46.97
C LEU A 129 -12.91 -2.62 -48.38
N GLN A 130 -13.37 -1.39 -48.59
CA GLN A 130 -13.34 -0.71 -49.88
C GLN A 130 -12.71 0.68 -49.71
N ALA A 131 -11.84 1.07 -50.61
CA ALA A 131 -11.26 2.41 -50.74
C ALA A 131 -11.27 2.83 -52.23
N GLU A 132 -11.52 4.12 -52.47
CA GLU A 132 -11.65 4.65 -53.85
C GLU A 132 -10.35 5.31 -54.31
N ASP A 133 -9.57 5.85 -53.36
CA ASP A 133 -8.33 6.56 -53.70
C ASP A 133 -7.29 6.43 -52.61
N VAL A 134 -6.02 6.68 -52.93
CA VAL A 134 -4.95 6.80 -51.92
C VAL A 134 -5.02 8.19 -51.33
N PRO A 135 -5.30 8.35 -50.03
CA PRO A 135 -5.52 9.66 -49.44
C PRO A 135 -4.24 10.53 -49.48
N VAL A 136 -4.43 11.85 -49.63
CA VAL A 136 -3.34 12.84 -49.50
C VAL A 136 -2.76 12.79 -48.07
N TYR A 137 -1.52 13.20 -47.90
CA TYR A 137 -0.89 13.30 -46.58
C TYR A 137 -1.70 14.24 -45.67
N GLY A 138 -2.05 13.74 -44.50
CA GLY A 138 -2.76 14.48 -43.45
C GLY A 138 -1.84 15.25 -42.53
N CYS A 139 -2.39 16.20 -41.76
CA CYS A 139 -1.62 16.99 -40.79
C CYS A 139 -0.96 16.10 -39.71
N ASP A 140 -1.56 14.97 -39.37
CA ASP A 140 -1.00 14.02 -38.41
C ASP A 140 0.29 13.35 -38.93
N GLU A 141 0.30 13.00 -40.19
CA GLU A 141 1.51 12.44 -40.84
C GLU A 141 2.58 13.50 -41.05
N THR A 142 2.16 14.71 -41.37
CA THR A 142 3.08 15.84 -41.50
C THR A 142 3.76 16.14 -40.17
N LEU A 143 3.02 16.15 -39.08
CA LEU A 143 3.60 16.38 -37.74
C LEU A 143 4.51 15.25 -37.32
N LEU A 144 4.12 13.98 -37.57
CA LEU A 144 4.96 12.82 -37.26
C LEU A 144 6.27 12.87 -38.03
N ASN A 145 6.23 13.14 -39.32
CA ASN A 145 7.43 13.25 -40.14
C ASN A 145 8.31 14.44 -39.73
N PHE A 146 7.73 15.59 -39.39
CA PHE A 146 8.45 16.75 -38.89
C PHE A 146 9.21 16.43 -37.59
N LEU A 147 8.55 15.75 -36.63
CA LEU A 147 9.19 15.34 -35.37
C LEU A 147 10.11 14.12 -35.52
N GLY A 148 9.95 13.33 -36.57
CA GLY A 148 10.81 12.19 -36.89
C GLY A 148 12.13 12.56 -37.55
N ASP A 149 12.25 13.78 -38.08
CA ASP A 149 13.50 14.27 -38.62
C ASP A 149 14.55 14.48 -37.53
N LYS A 150 15.76 13.95 -37.73
CA LYS A 150 16.87 13.99 -36.75
C LYS A 150 17.24 15.41 -36.30
N HIS A 151 16.86 16.42 -37.02
CA HIS A 151 17.09 17.83 -36.67
C HIS A 151 15.97 18.45 -35.81
N HIS A 152 14.81 17.80 -35.68
CA HIS A 152 13.61 18.35 -35.02
C HIS A 152 13.01 17.44 -33.95
N HIS A 153 13.81 16.60 -33.25
CA HIS A 153 13.35 15.66 -32.23
C HIS A 153 12.57 16.30 -31.06
N LEU A 154 12.69 17.61 -30.90
CA LEU A 154 11.99 18.38 -29.87
C LEU A 154 11.46 19.68 -30.50
N ALA A 155 10.17 19.86 -30.55
CA ALA A 155 9.55 21.12 -31.01
C ALA A 155 8.73 21.73 -29.86
N ASN A 156 8.75 23.05 -29.73
CA ASN A 156 7.86 23.74 -28.81
C ASN A 156 6.45 23.75 -29.41
N ILE A 157 5.45 23.29 -28.65
CA ILE A 157 4.07 23.26 -29.14
C ILE A 157 3.54 24.61 -29.53
N GLU A 158 4.03 25.71 -28.92
CA GLU A 158 3.58 27.06 -29.19
C GLU A 158 4.07 27.62 -30.52
N GLU A 159 5.16 27.05 -31.06
CA GLU A 159 5.73 27.41 -32.38
C GLU A 159 5.04 26.67 -33.53
N LEU A 160 4.18 25.65 -33.21
CA LEU A 160 3.40 24.96 -34.20
C LEU A 160 2.18 25.78 -34.64
N SER A 161 1.76 25.62 -35.89
CA SER A 161 0.51 26.23 -36.37
C SER A 161 -0.69 25.67 -35.60
N ASP A 162 -1.78 26.41 -35.52
CA ASP A 162 -2.95 26.01 -34.73
C ASP A 162 -3.54 24.67 -35.18
N ASP A 163 -3.53 24.39 -36.49
CA ASP A 163 -3.93 23.08 -37.03
C ASP A 163 -3.04 21.94 -36.50
N LEU A 164 -1.74 22.17 -36.35
CA LEU A 164 -0.80 21.19 -35.84
C LEU A 164 -0.85 21.04 -34.31
N LYS A 165 -1.28 22.06 -33.57
CA LYS A 165 -1.54 21.94 -32.12
C LYS A 165 -2.69 21.00 -31.82
N ASP A 166 -3.80 21.12 -32.55
CA ASP A 166 -4.94 20.22 -32.40
C ASP A 166 -4.58 18.79 -32.76
N VAL A 167 -3.79 18.61 -33.80
CA VAL A 167 -3.25 17.30 -34.21
C VAL A 167 -2.29 16.72 -33.16
N ALA A 168 -1.45 17.52 -32.54
CA ALA A 168 -0.56 17.09 -31.46
C ALA A 168 -1.36 16.52 -30.27
N GLU A 169 -2.46 17.16 -29.87
CA GLU A 169 -3.35 16.65 -28.82
C GLU A 169 -4.05 15.33 -29.24
N GLN A 170 -4.39 15.17 -30.51
CA GLN A 170 -4.94 13.91 -31.00
C GLN A 170 -3.91 12.78 -31.00
N LEU A 171 -2.68 13.05 -31.45
CA LEU A 171 -1.59 12.08 -31.44
C LEU A 171 -1.14 11.71 -30.02
N LYS A 172 -1.20 12.67 -29.07
CA LYS A 172 -1.00 12.40 -27.64
C LYS A 172 -2.03 11.41 -27.10
N LYS A 173 -3.32 11.59 -27.44
CA LYS A 173 -4.39 10.63 -27.08
C LYS A 173 -4.16 9.23 -27.69
N ARG A 174 -3.50 9.17 -28.87
CA ARG A 174 -3.06 7.93 -29.50
C ARG A 174 -1.78 7.36 -28.89
N LYS A 175 -1.14 8.04 -27.95
CA LYS A 175 0.15 7.69 -27.33
C LYS A 175 1.33 7.67 -28.33
N LEU A 176 1.23 8.38 -29.43
CA LEU A 176 2.28 8.48 -30.43
C LEU A 176 3.28 9.60 -30.14
N LEU A 177 2.91 10.56 -29.31
CA LEU A 177 3.79 11.59 -28.80
C LEU A 177 3.52 11.90 -27.32
N THR A 178 4.51 12.54 -26.67
CA THR A 178 4.42 13.10 -25.32
C THR A 178 4.60 14.60 -25.38
N ILE A 179 3.93 15.33 -24.48
CA ILE A 179 4.12 16.76 -24.27
C ILE A 179 4.73 16.93 -22.89
N GLU A 180 5.98 17.37 -22.84
CA GLU A 180 6.73 17.54 -21.60
C GLU A 180 6.93 19.03 -21.31
N PRO A 181 6.48 19.55 -20.15
CA PRO A 181 6.75 20.91 -19.76
C PRO A 181 8.24 21.10 -19.47
N LYS A 182 8.89 22.03 -20.15
CA LYS A 182 10.25 22.48 -19.88
C LYS A 182 10.21 23.90 -19.35
N THR A 183 10.76 24.12 -18.16
CA THR A 183 10.90 25.45 -17.58
C THR A 183 12.34 25.91 -17.74
N SER A 184 12.59 26.91 -18.54
CA SER A 184 13.88 27.61 -18.60
C SER A 184 13.81 28.86 -17.73
N ARG A 185 14.89 29.15 -17.01
CA ARG A 185 14.97 30.33 -16.14
C ARG A 185 16.13 31.21 -16.58
N THR A 186 15.86 32.50 -16.74
CA THR A 186 16.86 33.50 -17.06
C THR A 186 17.01 34.46 -15.88
N VAL A 187 18.25 34.72 -15.50
CA VAL A 187 18.61 35.68 -14.44
C VAL A 187 19.19 36.91 -15.08
N GLN A 188 18.66 38.08 -14.74
CA GLN A 188 19.11 39.36 -15.29
C GLN A 188 19.53 40.36 -14.18
N LEU A 189 20.59 41.11 -14.38
CA LEU A 189 21.00 42.19 -13.48
C LEU A 189 20.02 43.35 -13.54
N THR A 190 19.63 43.88 -12.40
CA THR A 190 18.97 45.16 -12.28
C THR A 190 19.98 46.30 -12.45
N GLU A 191 19.51 47.56 -12.58
CA GLU A 191 20.41 48.73 -12.58
C GLU A 191 21.22 48.85 -11.29
N GLU A 192 20.65 48.52 -10.15
CA GLU A 192 21.35 48.42 -8.87
C GLU A 192 22.42 47.31 -8.87
N GLY A 193 22.08 46.15 -9.43
CA GLY A 193 23.01 45.02 -9.60
C GLY A 193 24.22 45.41 -10.46
N LYS A 194 24.00 46.12 -11.58
CA LYS A 194 25.08 46.64 -12.44
C LYS A 194 26.01 47.62 -11.71
N ASN A 195 25.45 48.48 -10.86
CA ASN A 195 26.24 49.44 -10.07
C ASN A 195 27.09 48.76 -8.98
N VAL A 196 26.54 47.76 -8.34
CA VAL A 196 27.27 46.99 -7.30
C VAL A 196 28.42 46.17 -7.90
N THR A 197 28.24 45.62 -9.10
CA THR A 197 29.32 44.85 -9.77
C THR A 197 30.46 45.71 -10.29
N LYS A 198 30.26 47.01 -10.53
CA LYS A 198 31.34 47.95 -10.90
C LYS A 198 32.25 48.36 -9.74
N GLN A 199 31.83 48.19 -8.50
CA GLN A 199 32.63 48.43 -7.31
C GLN A 199 33.44 47.18 -6.96
N ALA A 200 34.75 47.34 -6.71
CA ALA A 200 35.62 46.21 -6.35
C ALA A 200 35.09 45.49 -5.08
N ILE A 201 34.60 44.26 -5.24
CA ILE A 201 33.98 43.51 -4.16
C ILE A 201 35.06 42.72 -3.42
N THR A 202 35.55 43.24 -2.32
CA THR A 202 36.40 42.50 -1.36
C THR A 202 35.49 41.75 -0.39
N ALA A 203 35.29 40.47 -0.62
CA ALA A 203 34.55 39.64 0.32
C ALA A 203 35.42 39.25 1.52
N PRO A 204 34.92 39.39 2.75
CA PRO A 204 35.55 38.75 3.90
C PRO A 204 35.46 37.24 3.73
N VAL A 205 36.49 36.53 4.18
CA VAL A 205 36.52 35.06 4.20
C VAL A 205 35.36 34.58 5.10
N GLU A 206 34.30 34.02 4.50
CA GLU A 206 33.24 33.42 5.28
C GLU A 206 33.58 31.97 5.64
N ILE A 207 33.45 31.62 6.92
CA ILE A 207 33.62 30.26 7.41
C ILE A 207 32.26 29.70 7.85
N THR A 208 31.95 28.50 7.38
CA THR A 208 30.70 27.78 7.72
C THR A 208 30.87 26.89 8.94
N ARG A 209 32.12 26.49 9.22
CA ARG A 209 32.48 25.60 10.32
C ARG A 209 33.81 25.97 10.92
N LEU A 210 33.89 26.00 12.24
CA LEU A 210 35.17 26.13 12.97
C LEU A 210 35.88 24.77 12.90
N THR A 211 37.09 24.79 12.34
CA THR A 211 37.99 23.64 12.35
C THR A 211 39.05 23.80 13.42
N PRO A 212 39.67 22.71 13.94
CA PRO A 212 40.77 22.81 14.91
C PRO A 212 41.89 23.72 14.40
N GLU A 213 42.23 23.67 13.12
CA GLU A 213 43.24 24.49 12.51
C GLU A 213 42.91 26.00 12.58
N LEU A 214 41.65 26.37 12.29
CA LEU A 214 41.19 27.76 12.39
C LEU A 214 41.25 28.27 13.84
N ILE A 215 41.00 27.41 14.80
CA ILE A 215 41.06 27.74 16.23
C ILE A 215 42.50 27.93 16.66
N ILE A 216 43.40 26.99 16.37
CA ILE A 216 44.83 27.01 16.74
C ILE A 216 45.53 28.21 16.09
N THR A 217 45.24 28.49 14.81
CA THR A 217 45.89 29.61 14.08
C THR A 217 45.25 30.96 14.37
N ALA A 218 44.18 31.02 15.16
CA ALA A 218 43.38 32.20 15.47
C ALA A 218 42.80 32.92 14.20
N LYS A 219 42.83 32.30 13.02
CA LYS A 219 42.31 32.87 11.76
C LYS A 219 40.81 33.16 11.81
N TRP A 220 40.09 32.46 12.68
CA TRP A 220 38.63 32.67 12.87
C TRP A 220 38.30 34.08 13.38
N LYS A 221 39.24 34.78 14.06
CA LYS A 221 39.04 36.14 14.59
C LYS A 221 38.85 37.18 13.47
N ASN A 222 39.42 36.94 12.29
CA ASN A 222 39.33 37.81 11.12
C ASN A 222 38.37 37.29 10.05
N ALA A 223 37.72 36.17 10.34
CA ALA A 223 36.74 35.57 9.43
C ALA A 223 35.31 35.89 9.87
N LYS A 224 34.40 36.01 8.91
CA LYS A 224 32.98 36.19 9.17
C LYS A 224 32.31 34.80 9.28
N LEU A 225 31.67 34.53 10.43
CA LEU A 225 30.86 33.32 10.57
C LEU A 225 29.58 33.46 9.76
N GLN A 226 29.29 32.47 8.95
CA GLN A 226 28.02 32.41 8.19
C GLN A 226 26.85 32.34 9.16
N LYS A 227 25.89 33.25 9.02
CA LYS A 227 24.65 33.20 9.81
C LYS A 227 23.86 31.93 9.48
N TYR A 228 23.49 31.22 10.52
CA TYR A 228 22.65 30.03 10.39
C TYR A 228 21.21 30.46 10.12
N ASN A 229 20.64 30.01 8.99
CA ASN A 229 19.24 30.26 8.68
C ASN A 229 18.39 29.11 9.19
N ILE A 230 17.74 29.31 10.33
CA ILE A 230 16.85 28.32 10.96
C ILE A 230 15.49 28.21 10.27
N GLU A 231 15.13 29.19 9.44
CA GLU A 231 13.87 29.22 8.70
C GLU A 231 14.00 28.61 7.29
N ALA A 232 15.23 28.20 6.90
CA ALA A 232 15.43 27.60 5.59
C ALA A 232 14.54 26.37 5.42
N PRO A 233 13.74 26.27 4.33
CA PRO A 233 12.94 25.11 4.08
C PRO A 233 13.84 23.89 3.89
N VAL A 234 13.63 22.88 4.70
CA VAL A 234 14.29 21.56 4.59
C VAL A 234 13.43 20.63 3.75
N ALA A 235 14.08 19.73 3.04
CA ALA A 235 13.37 18.66 2.35
C ALA A 235 12.52 17.88 3.37
N LYS A 236 11.25 17.68 3.03
CA LYS A 236 10.37 16.85 3.86
C LYS A 236 10.93 15.44 3.91
N ASN A 237 11.43 15.05 5.07
CA ASN A 237 11.83 13.68 5.31
C ASN A 237 10.63 12.95 5.96
N TRP A 238 10.20 11.89 5.35
CA TRP A 238 9.15 11.03 5.89
C TRP A 238 9.82 9.83 6.55
N PRO A 239 10.03 9.87 7.88
CA PRO A 239 10.52 8.70 8.59
C PRO A 239 9.54 7.54 8.40
N GLY A 240 10.05 6.32 8.44
CA GLY A 240 9.21 5.13 8.42
C GLY A 240 8.19 5.18 9.57
N LYS A 241 6.92 4.88 9.26
CA LYS A 241 5.84 4.78 10.22
C LYS A 241 5.30 3.37 10.19
N LYS A 242 5.20 2.74 11.36
CA LYS A 242 4.55 1.42 11.46
C LYS A 242 3.07 1.57 11.12
N HIS A 243 2.52 0.57 10.44
CA HIS A 243 1.08 0.53 10.14
C HIS A 243 0.29 0.66 11.46
N PRO A 244 -0.71 1.55 11.56
CA PRO A 244 -1.41 1.82 12.82
C PRO A 244 -2.00 0.57 13.47
N TYR A 245 -2.60 -0.31 12.67
CA TYR A 245 -3.14 -1.56 13.15
C TYR A 245 -2.07 -2.52 13.69
N LEU A 246 -0.94 -2.68 12.98
CA LEU A 246 0.16 -3.53 13.47
C LEU A 246 0.77 -2.98 14.77
N GLN A 247 0.85 -1.66 14.90
CA GLN A 247 1.30 -1.04 16.15
C GLN A 247 0.32 -1.31 17.29
N PHE A 248 -0.98 -1.27 17.02
CA PHE A 248 -2.00 -1.63 18.00
C PHE A 248 -1.87 -3.10 18.43
N LEU A 249 -1.69 -4.04 17.50
CA LEU A 249 -1.46 -5.45 17.86
C LEU A 249 -0.22 -5.65 18.74
N ASP A 250 0.87 -4.89 18.49
CA ASP A 250 2.04 -4.92 19.35
C ASP A 250 1.76 -4.36 20.75
N GLN A 251 0.93 -3.33 20.86
CA GLN A 251 0.52 -2.78 22.16
C GLN A 251 -0.30 -3.81 22.93
N VAL A 252 -1.23 -4.52 22.27
CA VAL A 252 -2.01 -5.61 22.86
C VAL A 252 -1.08 -6.73 23.36
N ARG A 253 -0.14 -7.15 22.53
CA ARG A 253 0.88 -8.16 22.88
C ARG A 253 1.69 -7.75 24.09
N ALA A 254 2.26 -6.54 24.04
CA ALA A 254 3.07 -6.01 25.14
C ALA A 254 2.28 -5.94 26.46
N LYS A 255 1.00 -5.56 26.40
CA LYS A 255 0.13 -5.50 27.58
C LYS A 255 -0.16 -6.88 28.17
N LEU A 256 -0.43 -7.88 27.33
CA LEU A 256 -0.66 -9.24 27.79
C LEU A 256 0.59 -9.85 28.40
N VAL A 257 1.77 -9.63 27.81
CA VAL A 257 3.07 -10.03 28.39
C VAL A 257 3.31 -9.35 29.75
N GLN A 258 3.01 -8.06 29.88
CA GLN A 258 3.08 -7.34 31.16
C GLN A 258 2.14 -7.90 32.23
N LEU A 259 1.01 -8.49 31.81
CA LEU A 259 0.06 -9.18 32.71
C LEU A 259 0.48 -10.62 33.04
N GLY A 260 1.67 -11.04 32.60
CA GLY A 260 2.25 -12.36 32.90
C GLY A 260 1.78 -13.48 31.97
N PHE A 261 1.26 -13.15 30.79
CA PHE A 261 0.89 -14.14 29.78
C PHE A 261 2.08 -14.51 28.90
N GLN A 262 2.18 -15.77 28.53
CA GLN A 262 3.09 -16.30 27.52
C GLN A 262 2.38 -16.38 26.16
N GLU A 263 3.03 -15.98 25.08
CA GLU A 263 2.46 -16.06 23.73
C GLU A 263 2.54 -17.50 23.20
N MET A 264 1.38 -18.06 22.82
CA MET A 264 1.28 -19.31 22.10
C MET A 264 1.13 -19.05 20.60
N THR A 265 1.80 -19.86 19.80
CA THR A 265 1.83 -19.73 18.34
C THR A 265 1.44 -21.02 17.66
N GLY A 266 1.06 -20.95 16.40
CA GLY A 266 0.74 -22.12 15.58
C GLY A 266 0.43 -21.75 14.15
N THR A 267 0.25 -22.76 13.31
CA THR A 267 0.00 -22.63 11.88
C THR A 267 -1.41 -22.13 11.57
N ALA A 268 -1.58 -21.43 10.43
CA ALA A 268 -2.90 -21.03 9.96
C ALA A 268 -3.73 -22.22 9.46
N VAL A 269 -3.06 -23.23 8.88
CA VAL A 269 -3.70 -24.50 8.52
C VAL A 269 -3.70 -25.42 9.74
N GLU A 270 -4.88 -25.94 10.06
CA GLU A 270 -5.09 -26.77 11.23
C GLU A 270 -5.93 -28.00 10.88
N THR A 271 -5.84 -29.07 11.69
CA THR A 271 -6.73 -30.23 11.59
C THR A 271 -8.10 -29.90 12.16
N CYS A 272 -9.15 -30.51 11.64
CA CYS A 272 -10.48 -30.50 12.27
C CYS A 272 -10.44 -31.00 13.70
N PHE A 273 -9.49 -31.86 14.02
CA PHE A 273 -9.29 -32.37 15.38
C PHE A 273 -9.07 -31.23 16.38
N PHE A 274 -8.07 -30.37 16.18
CA PHE A 274 -7.79 -29.29 17.13
C PHE A 274 -8.75 -28.10 16.98
N ASN A 275 -9.27 -27.86 15.78
CA ASN A 275 -10.20 -26.74 15.60
C ASN A 275 -11.60 -27.05 16.16
N PHE A 276 -11.98 -28.33 16.22
CA PHE A 276 -13.33 -28.72 16.61
C PHE A 276 -13.35 -29.87 17.65
N ASP A 277 -12.77 -31.04 17.34
CA ASP A 277 -12.98 -32.23 18.12
C ASP A 277 -12.42 -32.12 19.54
N ALA A 278 -11.17 -31.62 19.67
CA ALA A 278 -10.54 -31.39 20.97
C ALA A 278 -11.25 -30.29 21.80
N LEU A 279 -12.11 -29.51 21.17
CA LEU A 279 -12.98 -28.52 21.81
C LEU A 279 -14.42 -29.05 21.99
N TYR A 280 -14.60 -30.35 21.85
CA TYR A 280 -15.89 -31.02 22.07
C TYR A 280 -17.02 -30.52 21.15
N VAL A 281 -16.69 -29.94 19.97
CA VAL A 281 -17.68 -29.61 18.94
C VAL A 281 -18.02 -30.86 18.13
N PRO A 282 -19.30 -31.31 18.07
CA PRO A 282 -19.66 -32.57 17.41
C PRO A 282 -19.32 -32.54 15.90
N GLN A 283 -19.13 -33.72 15.30
CA GLN A 283 -18.69 -33.85 13.93
C GLN A 283 -19.78 -33.51 12.89
N ASP A 284 -21.03 -33.43 13.31
CA ASP A 284 -22.18 -32.98 12.52
C ASP A 284 -22.61 -31.54 12.81
N HIS A 285 -21.77 -30.77 13.55
CA HIS A 285 -22.08 -29.38 13.86
C HIS A 285 -22.03 -28.51 12.60
N PRO A 286 -23.01 -27.60 12.39
CA PRO A 286 -23.07 -26.70 11.18
C PRO A 286 -21.79 -25.90 10.92
N ALA A 287 -21.08 -25.46 11.96
CA ALA A 287 -19.81 -24.73 11.83
C ALA A 287 -18.69 -25.49 11.06
N ARG A 288 -18.92 -26.76 10.72
CA ARG A 288 -18.01 -27.58 9.89
C ARG A 288 -18.41 -27.63 8.42
N GLU A 289 -19.50 -26.98 8.04
CA GLU A 289 -19.92 -26.91 6.64
C GLU A 289 -18.96 -25.99 5.84
N GLU A 290 -18.86 -26.24 4.53
CA GLU A 290 -18.00 -25.44 3.65
C GLU A 290 -18.46 -23.98 3.50
N SER A 291 -19.70 -23.68 3.93
CA SER A 291 -20.23 -22.32 4.07
C SER A 291 -19.58 -21.54 5.22
N ASP A 292 -19.09 -22.24 6.26
CA ASP A 292 -18.62 -21.64 7.52
C ASP A 292 -17.13 -21.80 7.77
N ILE A 293 -16.44 -22.71 7.03
CA ILE A 293 -15.01 -22.97 7.19
C ILE A 293 -14.35 -23.29 5.84
N TYR A 294 -13.10 -22.85 5.66
CA TYR A 294 -12.31 -23.15 4.47
C TYR A 294 -11.54 -24.48 4.64
N TYR A 295 -11.83 -25.44 3.79
CA TYR A 295 -11.08 -26.69 3.68
C TYR A 295 -9.94 -26.58 2.66
N THR A 296 -8.80 -27.23 2.94
CA THR A 296 -7.69 -27.29 1.98
C THR A 296 -7.98 -28.34 0.89
N LYS A 297 -7.51 -28.05 -0.34
CA LYS A 297 -7.63 -28.97 -1.47
C LYS A 297 -6.45 -29.94 -1.57
N ASP A 298 -5.27 -29.48 -1.18
CA ASP A 298 -4.03 -30.25 -1.20
C ASP A 298 -3.03 -29.63 -0.20
N PRO A 299 -2.56 -30.39 0.79
CA PRO A 299 -3.08 -31.71 1.22
C PRO A 299 -4.48 -31.62 1.83
N VAL A 300 -5.27 -32.69 1.70
CA VAL A 300 -6.64 -32.78 2.27
C VAL A 300 -6.60 -33.15 3.74
N GLN A 301 -5.62 -33.96 4.17
CA GLN A 301 -5.51 -34.51 5.52
C GLN A 301 -4.15 -34.20 6.12
N GLY A 302 -4.10 -34.07 7.44
CA GLY A 302 -2.90 -33.87 8.24
C GLY A 302 -2.73 -34.94 9.32
N ASP A 303 -1.58 -34.88 9.96
CA ASP A 303 -1.28 -35.78 11.10
C ASP A 303 -1.96 -35.27 12.37
N LEU A 304 -2.46 -36.21 13.16
CA LEU A 304 -3.02 -35.96 14.48
C LEU A 304 -1.89 -35.98 15.55
N CYS A 305 -2.25 -35.52 16.74
CA CYS A 305 -1.37 -35.59 17.91
C CYS A 305 -1.17 -37.02 18.43
N LYS A 306 -0.73 -37.17 19.68
CA LYS A 306 -0.50 -38.46 20.33
C LYS A 306 -1.72 -39.38 20.21
N PRO A 307 -1.55 -40.67 19.84
CA PRO A 307 -2.66 -41.58 19.67
C PRO A 307 -3.54 -41.73 20.94
N GLU A 308 -2.94 -41.61 22.12
CA GLU A 308 -3.67 -41.63 23.39
C GLU A 308 -4.64 -40.45 23.52
N THR A 309 -4.20 -39.23 23.22
CA THR A 309 -5.04 -38.02 23.24
C THR A 309 -6.20 -38.15 22.24
N VAL A 310 -5.90 -38.66 21.05
CA VAL A 310 -6.91 -38.86 19.99
C VAL A 310 -7.97 -39.86 20.45
N GLU A 311 -7.57 -40.98 21.10
CA GLU A 311 -8.50 -41.97 21.59
C GLU A 311 -9.35 -41.42 22.77
N HIS A 312 -8.76 -40.61 23.67
CA HIS A 312 -9.52 -39.98 24.75
C HIS A 312 -10.59 -39.02 24.21
N VAL A 313 -10.24 -38.16 23.22
CA VAL A 313 -11.18 -37.26 22.58
C VAL A 313 -12.30 -38.06 21.89
N LYS A 314 -11.95 -39.09 21.12
CA LYS A 314 -12.91 -39.98 20.46
C LYS A 314 -13.92 -40.57 21.46
N GLN A 315 -13.43 -41.18 22.52
CA GLN A 315 -14.28 -41.77 23.56
C GLN A 315 -15.16 -40.71 24.24
N THR A 316 -14.62 -39.51 24.46
CA THR A 316 -15.39 -38.41 25.03
C THR A 316 -16.56 -38.01 24.10
N HIS A 317 -16.38 -38.00 22.80
CA HIS A 317 -17.45 -37.77 21.83
C HIS A 317 -18.46 -38.91 21.78
N GLU A 318 -17.99 -40.17 21.81
CA GLU A 318 -18.85 -41.33 21.65
C GLU A 318 -19.68 -41.65 22.93
N ASN A 319 -19.09 -41.53 24.11
CA ASN A 319 -19.72 -41.97 25.34
C ASN A 319 -19.35 -41.18 26.60
N GLY A 320 -18.67 -40.05 26.46
CA GLY A 320 -18.26 -39.18 27.55
C GLY A 320 -16.96 -39.57 28.25
N TRP A 321 -16.36 -40.71 27.92
CA TRP A 321 -15.13 -41.22 28.54
C TRP A 321 -15.17 -41.09 30.08
N LYS A 322 -14.19 -40.42 30.71
CA LYS A 322 -14.05 -40.18 32.16
C LYS A 322 -14.58 -38.80 32.62
N THR A 323 -15.31 -38.08 31.77
CA THR A 323 -15.72 -36.67 32.01
C THR A 323 -16.99 -36.56 32.87
N GLY A 324 -17.72 -37.65 33.06
CA GLY A 324 -19.00 -37.66 33.76
C GLY A 324 -20.20 -37.34 32.85
N SER A 325 -19.96 -37.11 31.54
CA SER A 325 -21.01 -36.91 30.54
C SER A 325 -21.31 -38.21 29.78
N THR A 326 -22.36 -38.19 28.96
CA THR A 326 -22.74 -39.30 28.06
C THR A 326 -22.12 -39.19 26.68
N GLY A 327 -21.37 -38.11 26.41
CA GLY A 327 -20.89 -37.78 25.09
C GLY A 327 -22.01 -37.32 24.16
N TRP A 328 -21.70 -37.24 22.87
CA TRP A 328 -22.68 -36.93 21.82
C TRP A 328 -23.40 -38.18 21.27
N GLY A 329 -22.87 -39.39 21.53
CA GLY A 329 -23.52 -40.64 21.20
C GLY A 329 -23.45 -41.07 19.74
N TYR A 330 -22.58 -40.47 18.93
CA TYR A 330 -22.36 -40.88 17.53
C TYR A 330 -21.05 -41.65 17.37
N LYS A 331 -20.88 -42.35 16.25
CA LYS A 331 -19.64 -43.04 15.90
C LYS A 331 -18.63 -42.04 15.38
N TYR A 332 -17.54 -41.84 16.07
CA TYR A 332 -16.50 -40.87 15.74
C TYR A 332 -15.72 -41.28 14.47
N SER A 333 -15.46 -40.30 13.56
CA SER A 333 -14.70 -40.46 12.33
C SER A 333 -13.31 -39.87 12.45
N LEU A 334 -12.28 -40.69 12.41
CA LEU A 334 -10.89 -40.25 12.34
C LEU A 334 -10.55 -39.55 11.01
N GLU A 335 -11.24 -39.95 9.95
CA GLU A 335 -11.07 -39.32 8.64
C GLU A 335 -11.50 -37.82 8.69
N SER A 336 -12.66 -37.56 9.26
CA SER A 336 -13.18 -36.23 9.50
C SER A 336 -12.22 -35.39 10.36
N ALA A 337 -11.68 -36.01 11.42
CA ALA A 337 -10.73 -35.36 12.34
C ALA A 337 -9.43 -34.91 11.64
N ARG A 338 -8.94 -35.68 10.67
CA ARG A 338 -7.71 -35.43 9.91
C ARG A 338 -7.86 -34.34 8.83
N ARG A 339 -9.07 -34.01 8.42
CA ARG A 339 -9.27 -32.96 7.39
C ARG A 339 -8.58 -31.68 7.80
N LEU A 340 -7.89 -31.07 6.83
CA LEU A 340 -7.20 -29.78 7.00
C LEU A 340 -8.08 -28.61 6.59
N ILE A 341 -8.02 -27.58 7.41
CA ILE A 341 -8.80 -26.35 7.26
C ILE A 341 -7.92 -25.12 7.51
N LEU A 342 -8.35 -23.96 7.03
CA LEU A 342 -7.89 -22.71 7.62
C LEU A 342 -8.63 -22.53 8.96
N ARG A 343 -7.90 -22.32 10.06
CA ARG A 343 -8.51 -22.23 11.39
C ARG A 343 -9.60 -21.17 11.46
N GLY A 344 -10.79 -21.54 11.92
CA GLY A 344 -11.96 -20.66 12.05
C GLY A 344 -11.94 -19.78 13.31
N HIS A 345 -11.06 -20.11 14.27
CA HIS A 345 -10.85 -19.41 15.53
C HIS A 345 -9.46 -19.72 16.11
N GLY A 346 -9.01 -18.89 17.05
CA GLY A 346 -7.71 -19.06 17.70
C GLY A 346 -7.71 -20.11 18.82
N THR A 347 -8.87 -20.59 19.29
CA THR A 347 -9.01 -21.53 20.40
C THR A 347 -8.37 -22.89 20.10
N CYS A 348 -8.14 -23.22 18.83
CA CYS A 348 -7.34 -24.40 18.45
C CYS A 348 -5.91 -24.33 18.99
N LEU A 349 -5.32 -23.13 19.14
CA LEU A 349 -4.01 -22.93 19.76
C LEU A 349 -4.05 -23.19 21.26
N SER A 350 -5.16 -22.84 21.93
CA SER A 350 -5.41 -23.20 23.32
C SER A 350 -5.45 -24.69 23.50
N ALA A 351 -6.18 -25.41 22.64
CA ALA A 351 -6.25 -26.87 22.69
C ALA A 351 -4.87 -27.53 22.48
N ARG A 352 -4.08 -27.02 21.53
CA ARG A 352 -2.69 -27.49 21.31
C ARG A 352 -1.79 -27.22 22.50
N THR A 353 -1.91 -26.06 23.13
CA THR A 353 -1.13 -25.72 24.33
C THR A 353 -1.47 -26.65 25.50
N LEU A 354 -2.75 -26.95 25.70
CA LEU A 354 -3.18 -27.90 26.72
C LEU A 354 -2.68 -29.34 26.45
N GLU A 355 -2.71 -29.77 25.17
CA GLU A 355 -2.23 -31.10 24.77
C GLU A 355 -0.71 -31.26 24.90
N SER A 356 0.05 -30.22 24.61
CA SER A 356 1.52 -30.29 24.69
C SER A 356 2.05 -30.50 26.09
N HIS A 357 1.31 -30.07 27.11
CA HIS A 357 1.74 -30.04 28.52
C HIS A 357 3.02 -29.26 28.79
N ASP A 358 3.38 -28.35 27.85
CA ASP A 358 4.55 -27.49 27.99
C ASP A 358 4.21 -26.22 28.82
N PHE A 359 3.67 -26.45 30.01
CA PHE A 359 3.32 -25.41 30.96
C PHE A 359 3.37 -25.90 32.40
N THR A 360 3.51 -24.99 33.34
CA THR A 360 3.37 -25.23 34.77
C THR A 360 2.03 -24.68 35.27
N VAL A 361 1.49 -25.22 36.35
CA VAL A 361 0.28 -24.69 37.01
C VAL A 361 0.72 -23.92 38.26
N PRO A 362 0.36 -22.62 38.39
CA PRO A 362 -0.49 -21.82 37.51
C PRO A 362 0.25 -21.27 36.26
N SER A 363 -0.49 -21.08 35.17
CA SER A 363 0.03 -20.47 33.98
C SER A 363 -1.03 -19.64 33.20
N ARG A 364 -0.54 -18.75 32.33
CA ARG A 364 -1.38 -17.86 31.53
C ARG A 364 -0.81 -17.84 30.12
N HIS A 365 -1.66 -18.08 29.14
CA HIS A 365 -1.23 -18.08 27.74
C HIS A 365 -2.18 -17.22 26.90
N PHE A 366 -1.65 -16.62 25.84
CA PHE A 366 -2.44 -15.87 24.86
C PHE A 366 -1.90 -16.10 23.45
N SER A 367 -2.74 -15.83 22.46
CA SER A 367 -2.29 -15.69 21.08
C SER A 367 -2.99 -14.53 20.40
N ILE A 368 -2.31 -13.91 19.41
CA ILE A 368 -2.93 -13.02 18.44
C ILE A 368 -2.89 -13.76 17.11
N ALA A 369 -4.02 -14.34 16.74
CA ALA A 369 -4.09 -15.31 15.66
C ALA A 369 -4.97 -14.78 14.51
N ARG A 370 -4.48 -14.88 13.27
CA ARG A 370 -5.30 -14.71 12.09
C ARG A 370 -6.23 -15.92 11.96
N VAL A 371 -7.52 -15.65 11.79
CA VAL A 371 -8.58 -16.67 11.63
C VAL A 371 -9.35 -16.38 10.35
N TYR A 372 -10.02 -17.41 9.80
CA TYR A 372 -10.59 -17.39 8.47
C TYR A 372 -12.02 -17.92 8.50
N ARG A 373 -12.95 -17.15 7.92
CA ARG A 373 -14.36 -17.56 7.77
C ARG A 373 -14.87 -17.15 6.39
N PRO A 374 -15.63 -18.00 5.70
CA PRO A 374 -16.19 -17.69 4.38
C PRO A 374 -17.36 -16.69 4.45
N GLU A 375 -17.15 -15.56 5.12
CA GLU A 375 -18.17 -14.53 5.27
C GLU A 375 -18.13 -13.54 4.09
N ILE A 376 -19.29 -12.97 3.76
CA ILE A 376 -19.39 -11.89 2.77
C ILE A 376 -18.78 -10.64 3.37
N THR A 377 -17.80 -10.07 2.66
CA THR A 377 -17.13 -8.85 3.10
C THR A 377 -18.07 -7.65 3.07
N ASP A 378 -18.28 -7.03 4.23
CA ASP A 378 -19.05 -5.81 4.40
C ASP A 378 -18.31 -4.79 5.29
N LYS A 379 -19.00 -3.80 5.85
CA LYS A 379 -18.40 -2.78 6.74
C LYS A 379 -17.94 -3.34 8.09
N THR A 380 -18.39 -4.53 8.47
CA THR A 380 -18.21 -5.13 9.80
C THR A 380 -17.59 -6.52 9.76
N HIS A 381 -17.54 -7.16 8.57
CA HIS A 381 -17.06 -8.52 8.38
C HIS A 381 -16.00 -8.59 7.28
N LEU A 382 -15.00 -9.40 7.53
CA LEU A 382 -13.96 -9.79 6.56
C LEU A 382 -13.87 -11.33 6.55
N SER A 383 -13.43 -11.88 5.42
CA SER A 383 -13.16 -13.32 5.29
C SER A 383 -11.98 -13.79 6.13
N GLU A 384 -11.15 -12.88 6.60
CA GLU A 384 -10.06 -13.11 7.55
C GLU A 384 -9.97 -11.94 8.54
N PHE A 385 -9.71 -12.24 9.81
CA PHE A 385 -9.55 -11.25 10.86
C PHE A 385 -8.62 -11.75 11.94
N ASN A 386 -8.19 -10.87 12.86
CA ASN A 386 -7.37 -11.29 13.99
C ASN A 386 -8.22 -11.48 15.24
N GLN A 387 -7.92 -12.54 15.97
CA GLN A 387 -8.53 -12.88 17.24
C GLN A 387 -7.46 -12.91 18.33
N VAL A 388 -7.77 -12.32 19.48
CA VAL A 388 -6.97 -12.46 20.70
C VAL A 388 -7.57 -13.54 21.54
N GLU A 389 -6.89 -14.66 21.58
CA GLU A 389 -7.22 -15.79 22.48
C GLU A 389 -6.45 -15.70 23.79
N GLY A 390 -7.03 -16.20 24.84
CA GLY A 390 -6.30 -16.37 26.09
C GLY A 390 -6.87 -17.49 26.93
N ILE A 391 -5.97 -18.13 27.65
CA ILE A 391 -6.31 -19.13 28.68
C ILE A 391 -5.53 -18.85 29.95
N ILE A 392 -6.17 -19.13 31.10
CA ILE A 392 -5.51 -19.17 32.40
C ILE A 392 -5.81 -20.56 32.99
N ILE A 393 -4.77 -21.20 33.49
CA ILE A 393 -4.77 -22.56 34.07
C ILE A 393 -4.39 -22.44 35.54
N ASP A 394 -5.29 -22.72 36.45
CA ASP A 394 -5.01 -22.67 37.90
C ASP A 394 -6.01 -23.56 38.69
N GLN A 395 -5.65 -23.92 39.91
CA GLN A 395 -6.46 -24.81 40.75
C GLN A 395 -7.76 -24.16 41.25
N ASN A 396 -7.79 -22.85 41.45
CA ASN A 396 -8.87 -22.11 42.13
C ASN A 396 -9.61 -21.13 41.25
N LEU A 397 -9.63 -21.34 39.91
CA LEU A 397 -10.31 -20.43 38.98
C LEU A 397 -11.83 -20.52 39.08
N THR A 398 -12.45 -19.38 39.02
CA THR A 398 -13.92 -19.22 39.05
C THR A 398 -14.38 -18.29 37.91
N LEU A 399 -15.69 -18.23 37.69
CA LEU A 399 -16.26 -17.29 36.75
C LEU A 399 -15.94 -15.81 37.11
N LYS A 400 -15.81 -15.49 38.41
CA LYS A 400 -15.43 -14.12 38.85
C LYS A 400 -14.04 -13.73 38.37
N ASP A 401 -13.10 -14.66 38.36
CA ASP A 401 -11.75 -14.43 37.87
C ASP A 401 -11.77 -14.13 36.37
N LEU A 402 -12.54 -14.88 35.57
CA LEU A 402 -12.77 -14.64 34.16
C LEU A 402 -13.35 -13.24 33.94
N LEU A 403 -14.44 -12.89 34.61
CA LEU A 403 -15.07 -11.56 34.47
C LEU A 403 -14.12 -10.43 34.87
N GLY A 404 -13.29 -10.65 35.91
CA GLY A 404 -12.27 -9.70 36.34
C GLY A 404 -11.19 -9.43 35.28
N VAL A 405 -10.64 -10.51 34.71
CA VAL A 405 -9.63 -10.40 33.64
C VAL A 405 -10.19 -9.71 32.41
N LEU A 406 -11.37 -10.12 31.95
CA LEU A 406 -12.02 -9.56 30.77
C LEU A 406 -12.44 -8.11 30.97
N GLY A 407 -12.94 -7.77 32.15
CA GLY A 407 -13.27 -6.38 32.50
C GLY A 407 -12.06 -5.46 32.48
N LYS A 408 -10.91 -5.96 32.97
CA LYS A 408 -9.63 -5.26 32.89
C LYS A 408 -9.13 -5.11 31.45
N PHE A 409 -9.22 -6.17 30.68
CA PHE A 409 -8.87 -6.15 29.26
C PHE A 409 -9.69 -5.11 28.49
N ALA A 410 -11.02 -5.12 28.66
CA ALA A 410 -11.92 -4.18 27.98
C ALA A 410 -11.59 -2.72 28.32
N LYS A 411 -11.29 -2.41 29.59
CA LYS A 411 -10.97 -1.06 30.03
C LYS A 411 -9.58 -0.61 29.58
N GLU A 412 -8.55 -1.42 29.81
CA GLU A 412 -7.15 -1.01 29.61
C GLU A 412 -6.69 -1.14 28.16
N ILE A 413 -7.22 -2.10 27.41
CA ILE A 413 -6.81 -2.37 26.01
C ILE A 413 -7.81 -1.77 25.03
N ALA A 414 -9.14 -1.99 25.25
CA ALA A 414 -10.16 -1.46 24.38
C ALA A 414 -10.52 -0.01 24.67
N GLY A 415 -10.15 0.53 25.83
CA GLY A 415 -10.55 1.88 26.25
C GLY A 415 -12.06 2.01 26.46
N ALA A 416 -12.72 0.94 26.91
CA ALA A 416 -14.16 0.90 27.14
C ALA A 416 -14.57 1.71 28.37
N ASP A 417 -15.63 2.50 28.25
CA ASP A 417 -16.21 3.24 29.35
C ASP A 417 -17.06 2.35 30.26
N LYS A 418 -17.79 1.38 29.66
CA LYS A 418 -18.65 0.41 30.35
C LYS A 418 -18.47 -0.98 29.75
N VAL A 419 -18.66 -1.99 30.59
CA VAL A 419 -18.56 -3.40 30.23
C VAL A 419 -19.83 -4.11 30.64
N ARG A 420 -20.29 -5.03 29.81
CA ARG A 420 -21.44 -5.88 30.08
C ARG A 420 -21.10 -7.33 29.73
N PHE A 421 -21.49 -8.24 30.61
CA PHE A 421 -21.44 -9.67 30.38
C PHE A 421 -22.87 -10.20 30.30
N LYS A 422 -23.15 -11.03 29.31
CA LYS A 422 -24.41 -11.77 29.22
C LYS A 422 -24.11 -13.27 29.12
N PRO A 423 -24.96 -14.14 29.68
CA PRO A 423 -24.86 -15.56 29.44
C PRO A 423 -24.92 -15.87 27.95
N ASP A 424 -24.14 -16.85 27.54
CA ASP A 424 -24.12 -17.35 26.18
C ASP A 424 -23.86 -18.87 26.17
N TYR A 425 -23.82 -19.49 24.98
CA TYR A 425 -23.55 -20.90 24.80
C TYR A 425 -22.42 -21.13 23.82
N PHE A 426 -21.42 -21.89 24.24
CA PHE A 426 -20.38 -22.47 23.39
C PHE A 426 -20.20 -23.95 23.71
N PRO A 427 -19.99 -24.84 22.71
CA PRO A 427 -19.87 -26.30 22.97
C PRO A 427 -18.77 -26.67 23.96
N PHE A 428 -17.73 -25.83 24.08
CA PHE A 428 -16.50 -26.13 24.84
C PHE A 428 -16.43 -25.44 26.20
N THR A 429 -17.37 -24.59 26.58
CA THR A 429 -17.35 -23.87 27.87
C THR A 429 -18.66 -24.00 28.62
N GLU A 430 -18.55 -24.07 29.96
CA GLU A 430 -19.67 -24.03 30.90
C GLU A 430 -19.17 -23.56 32.28
N PRO A 431 -19.61 -22.44 32.82
CA PRO A 431 -20.49 -21.43 32.19
C PRO A 431 -19.83 -20.69 31.05
N SER A 432 -20.65 -20.16 30.12
CA SER A 432 -20.23 -19.34 28.99
C SER A 432 -20.79 -17.95 29.13
N VAL A 433 -19.99 -16.93 28.73
CA VAL A 433 -20.39 -15.55 28.73
C VAL A 433 -19.88 -14.80 27.49
N GLU A 434 -20.68 -13.90 26.97
CA GLU A 434 -20.30 -12.94 25.93
C GLU A 434 -19.92 -11.61 26.57
N LEU A 435 -18.80 -11.05 26.10
CA LEU A 435 -18.31 -9.73 26.47
C LEU A 435 -18.77 -8.68 25.46
N SER A 436 -19.49 -7.66 25.95
CA SER A 436 -19.76 -6.43 25.19
C SER A 436 -19.16 -5.22 25.93
N ALA A 437 -18.61 -4.28 25.19
CA ALA A 437 -18.08 -3.04 25.73
C ALA A 437 -18.75 -1.83 25.06
N TYR A 438 -18.89 -0.74 25.82
CA TYR A 438 -19.44 0.52 25.38
C TYR A 438 -18.37 1.60 25.38
N LYS A 439 -18.35 2.39 24.32
CA LYS A 439 -17.56 3.62 24.23
C LYS A 439 -18.45 4.78 23.81
N GLU A 440 -18.28 5.92 24.47
CA GLU A 440 -19.02 7.14 24.12
C GLU A 440 -18.70 7.56 22.67
N GLY A 441 -19.74 7.93 21.93
CA GLY A 441 -19.65 8.27 20.51
C GLY A 441 -19.60 7.07 19.55
N TYR A 442 -19.39 5.84 20.04
CA TYR A 442 -19.35 4.62 19.22
C TYR A 442 -20.50 3.64 19.52
N GLY A 443 -20.91 3.52 20.80
CA GLY A 443 -21.98 2.63 21.25
C GLY A 443 -21.47 1.30 21.80
N TRP A 444 -22.38 0.32 21.88
CA TRP A 444 -22.07 -1.04 22.32
C TRP A 444 -21.50 -1.89 21.20
N VAL A 445 -20.40 -2.57 21.48
CA VAL A 445 -19.74 -3.50 20.57
C VAL A 445 -19.54 -4.83 21.27
N GLU A 446 -19.92 -5.90 20.59
CA GLU A 446 -19.62 -7.27 21.00
C GLU A 446 -18.16 -7.59 20.63
N PHE A 447 -17.40 -8.17 21.58
CA PHE A 447 -16.01 -8.52 21.36
C PHE A 447 -15.78 -10.01 21.20
N GLY A 448 -16.58 -10.85 21.82
CA GLY A 448 -16.47 -12.29 21.69
C GLY A 448 -16.87 -13.08 22.91
N GLY A 449 -16.71 -14.39 22.80
CA GLY A 449 -17.09 -15.37 23.77
C GLY A 449 -15.98 -15.75 24.74
N SER A 450 -16.42 -16.22 25.91
CA SER A 450 -15.51 -16.70 26.97
C SER A 450 -16.23 -17.66 27.90
N GLY A 451 -15.46 -18.37 28.70
CA GLY A 451 -16.06 -19.29 29.67
C GLY A 451 -15.01 -20.09 30.43
N ILE A 452 -15.47 -21.07 31.17
CA ILE A 452 -14.64 -22.10 31.78
C ILE A 452 -14.70 -23.34 30.89
N PHE A 453 -13.56 -23.86 30.47
CA PHE A 453 -13.55 -25.08 29.67
C PHE A 453 -14.19 -26.26 30.43
N ARG A 454 -15.02 -26.98 29.71
CA ARG A 454 -15.71 -28.15 30.20
C ARG A 454 -14.74 -29.31 30.47
N PRO A 455 -15.07 -30.24 31.38
CA PRO A 455 -14.29 -31.47 31.58
C PRO A 455 -14.07 -32.26 30.29
N GLU A 456 -15.03 -32.22 29.35
CA GLU A 456 -14.96 -32.89 28.06
C GLU A 456 -13.87 -32.30 27.12
N VAL A 457 -13.39 -31.09 27.41
CA VAL A 457 -12.24 -30.48 26.75
C VAL A 457 -10.95 -30.74 27.51
N THR A 458 -10.94 -30.46 28.82
CA THR A 458 -9.70 -30.46 29.62
C THR A 458 -9.18 -31.84 29.92
N LEU A 459 -10.05 -32.78 30.31
CA LEU A 459 -9.64 -34.13 30.73
C LEU A 459 -9.02 -34.94 29.56
N PRO A 460 -9.62 -35.01 28.35
CA PRO A 460 -9.00 -35.72 27.24
C PRO A 460 -7.63 -35.17 26.86
N LEU A 461 -7.42 -33.86 27.06
CA LEU A 461 -6.13 -33.16 26.83
C LEU A 461 -5.19 -33.31 28.06
N GLY A 462 -5.55 -34.09 29.09
CA GLY A 462 -4.72 -34.39 30.24
C GLY A 462 -4.70 -33.33 31.34
N VAL A 463 -5.56 -32.31 31.28
CA VAL A 463 -5.61 -31.18 32.24
C VAL A 463 -6.74 -31.44 33.24
N LYS A 464 -6.39 -31.48 34.54
CA LYS A 464 -7.31 -31.81 35.64
C LYS A 464 -7.73 -30.61 36.48
N VAL A 465 -7.24 -29.44 36.17
CA VAL A 465 -7.53 -28.18 36.88
C VAL A 465 -8.44 -27.29 36.01
N PRO A 466 -9.19 -26.38 36.63
CA PRO A 466 -9.99 -25.40 35.85
C PRO A 466 -9.16 -24.61 34.88
N VAL A 467 -9.75 -24.33 33.71
CA VAL A 467 -9.17 -23.46 32.68
C VAL A 467 -10.22 -22.46 32.27
N ILE A 468 -9.95 -21.18 32.49
CA ILE A 468 -10.76 -20.10 31.92
C ILE A 468 -10.21 -19.72 30.56
N ALA A 469 -11.10 -19.45 29.60
CA ALA A 469 -10.74 -19.17 28.22
C ALA A 469 -11.59 -18.05 27.64
N TRP A 470 -11.01 -17.32 26.69
CA TRP A 470 -11.72 -16.32 25.90
C TRP A 470 -11.16 -16.19 24.50
N GLY A 471 -12.02 -15.77 23.55
CA GLY A 471 -11.66 -15.42 22.19
C GLY A 471 -12.32 -14.10 21.79
N LEU A 472 -11.51 -13.06 21.55
CA LEU A 472 -11.98 -11.70 21.28
C LEU A 472 -11.56 -11.23 19.89
N GLY A 473 -12.51 -10.73 19.09
CA GLY A 473 -12.23 -10.10 17.80
C GLY A 473 -11.52 -8.75 17.96
N VAL A 474 -10.22 -8.71 17.71
CA VAL A 474 -9.39 -7.52 17.97
C VAL A 474 -9.55 -6.45 16.90
N ASP A 475 -10.01 -6.78 15.71
CA ASP A 475 -10.20 -5.85 14.60
C ASP A 475 -11.30 -4.83 14.94
N ARG A 476 -12.44 -5.28 15.45
CA ARG A 476 -13.52 -4.38 15.91
C ARG A 476 -13.09 -3.49 17.07
N LEU A 477 -12.23 -4.00 17.93
CA LEU A 477 -11.65 -3.25 19.02
C LEU A 477 -10.76 -2.10 18.50
N PHE A 478 -9.94 -2.37 17.49
CA PHE A 478 -9.15 -1.34 16.83
C PHE A 478 -10.03 -0.32 16.12
N MET A 479 -11.09 -0.74 15.41
CA MET A 479 -12.04 0.17 14.79
C MET A 479 -12.63 1.16 15.80
N MET A 480 -13.11 0.65 16.93
CA MET A 480 -13.68 1.48 18.01
C MET A 480 -12.64 2.47 18.55
N ARG A 481 -11.41 2.03 18.80
CA ARG A 481 -10.33 2.86 19.32
C ARG A 481 -9.87 3.91 18.31
N ALA A 482 -9.76 3.53 17.04
CA ALA A 482 -9.30 4.40 15.96
C ALA A 482 -10.40 5.25 15.33
N GLY A 483 -11.66 5.08 15.74
CA GLY A 483 -12.81 5.81 15.19
C GLY A 483 -13.06 5.46 13.71
N LEU A 484 -12.92 4.20 13.33
CA LEU A 484 -13.17 3.72 11.97
C LEU A 484 -14.61 3.23 11.83
N SER A 485 -15.25 3.54 10.71
CA SER A 485 -16.63 3.12 10.41
C SER A 485 -16.70 1.91 9.47
N ASP A 486 -15.59 1.52 8.89
CA ASP A 486 -15.49 0.40 7.93
C ASP A 486 -14.26 -0.45 8.26
N ILE A 487 -14.47 -1.77 8.45
CA ILE A 487 -13.42 -2.71 8.84
C ILE A 487 -12.34 -2.83 7.77
N ARG A 488 -12.65 -2.58 6.51
CA ARG A 488 -11.70 -2.65 5.39
C ARG A 488 -10.59 -1.60 5.50
N GLU A 489 -10.84 -0.48 6.19
CA GLU A 489 -9.84 0.56 6.43
C GLU A 489 -8.69 0.07 7.33
N ILE A 490 -8.89 -0.98 8.12
CA ILE A 490 -7.85 -1.58 8.98
C ILE A 490 -6.64 -2.04 8.16
N PHE A 491 -6.89 -2.53 6.94
CA PHE A 491 -5.87 -3.03 6.04
C PHE A 491 -5.57 -2.07 4.87
N SER A 492 -5.88 -0.78 5.04
CA SER A 492 -5.65 0.24 4.02
C SER A 492 -4.18 0.30 3.61
N GLN A 493 -3.95 0.34 2.29
CA GLN A 493 -2.65 0.55 1.67
C GLN A 493 -2.51 1.98 1.12
N ASP A 494 -3.52 2.83 1.31
CA ASP A 494 -3.49 4.23 0.92
C ASP A 494 -2.45 5.00 1.75
N LEU A 495 -1.40 5.47 1.08
CA LEU A 495 -0.29 6.16 1.73
C LEU A 495 -0.70 7.48 2.37
N ASP A 496 -1.68 8.19 1.81
CA ASP A 496 -2.15 9.45 2.37
C ASP A 496 -2.95 9.21 3.64
N TRP A 497 -3.79 8.18 3.66
CA TRP A 497 -4.49 7.73 4.86
C TRP A 497 -3.49 7.26 5.93
N LEU A 498 -2.54 6.40 5.58
CA LEU A 498 -1.53 5.89 6.50
C LEU A 498 -0.65 6.98 7.12
N ARG A 499 -0.31 8.04 6.35
CA ARG A 499 0.48 9.17 6.84
C ARG A 499 -0.30 10.05 7.81
N LYS A 500 -1.59 10.28 7.52
CA LYS A 500 -2.45 11.18 8.31
C LYS A 500 -3.03 10.50 9.55
N LYS A 501 -3.29 9.17 9.48
CA LYS A 501 -3.90 8.44 10.60
C LYS A 501 -2.99 8.48 11.81
N GLU A 502 -3.50 9.03 12.90
CA GLU A 502 -2.79 9.02 14.18
C GLU A 502 -2.63 7.59 14.69
N VAL A 503 -1.49 7.34 15.32
CA VAL A 503 -1.25 6.08 16.01
C VAL A 503 -1.72 6.28 17.44
N THR A 504 -2.84 5.68 17.76
CA THR A 504 -3.49 5.79 19.08
C THR A 504 -2.98 4.73 20.06
#